data_5ecfb4c9fb3c3afa352523751f5947c0
#
_entry.id   5ecfb4c9fb3c3afa352523751f5947c0
#
_cell.length_a   1.000
_cell.length_b   1.000
_cell.length_c   1.000
_cell.angle_alpha   90.00
_cell.angle_beta   90.00
_cell.angle_gamma   90.00
#
_symmetry.space_group_name_H-M   'P 1'
#
loop_
_entity.id
_entity.type
_entity.pdbx_description
1 polymer ?
#
loop_
_entity_poly.entity_id
_entity_poly.type
_entity_poly.pdbx_seq_one_letter_code
_entity_poly.pdbx_strand_id
1 'polypeptide(L)'
;MSFALKVLIINGSPRKGGNTSIATAEIAKILQEEQIEVINYQIGVKDIRGCTACNYCRLNNQCVFDDDVRKLATIFEDVDGVVLASPVYYASANGSLISLLDRLFYSTTFDKSMKVGASVAVARRGG
;
A
#
# COMPACT_ATOMS: atom_id res chain seq x y z
N MET A 1 15.43 5.36 -24.38
CA MET A 1 15.18 4.68 -23.09
C MET A 1 14.18 5.50 -22.31
N SER A 2 13.11 4.90 -21.92
CA SER A 2 12.07 5.57 -21.17
C SER A 2 12.30 5.35 -19.68
N PHE A 3 12.39 6.43 -18.91
CA PHE A 3 12.46 6.37 -17.45
C PHE A 3 11.05 6.61 -16.91
N ALA A 4 10.20 5.62 -17.10
CA ALA A 4 8.84 5.74 -16.62
C ALA A 4 8.81 5.79 -15.10
N LEU A 5 8.06 6.75 -14.57
CA LEU A 5 7.77 6.79 -13.15
C LEU A 5 6.81 5.64 -12.81
N LYS A 6 6.93 5.14 -11.60
CA LYS A 6 6.09 4.04 -11.11
C LYS A 6 5.41 4.42 -9.82
N VAL A 7 4.14 4.06 -9.70
CA VAL A 7 3.35 4.30 -8.50
C VAL A 7 2.72 2.99 -8.04
N LEU A 8 2.87 2.69 -6.76
CA LEU A 8 2.20 1.58 -6.11
C LEU A 8 0.93 2.09 -5.45
N ILE A 9 -0.20 1.48 -5.78
CA ILE A 9 -1.47 1.75 -5.11
C ILE A 9 -1.79 0.57 -4.20
N ILE A 10 -1.88 0.85 -2.90
CA ILE A 10 -2.30 -0.16 -1.91
C ILE A 10 -3.73 0.15 -1.51
N ASN A 11 -4.64 -0.73 -1.88
CA ASN A 11 -6.06 -0.65 -1.58
C ASN A 11 -6.37 -1.56 -0.40
N GLY A 12 -6.72 -0.98 0.74
CA GLY A 12 -7.01 -1.74 1.96
C GLY A 12 -8.39 -2.38 2.01
N SER A 13 -9.27 -2.08 1.05
CA SER A 13 -10.64 -2.58 1.10
C SER A 13 -10.72 -4.09 0.94
N PRO A 14 -11.55 -4.76 1.74
CA PRO A 14 -11.84 -6.18 1.54
C PRO A 14 -12.83 -6.42 0.40
N ARG A 15 -13.55 -5.39 -0.03
CA ARG A 15 -14.61 -5.54 -1.05
C ARG A 15 -14.03 -5.43 -2.44
N LYS A 16 -14.31 -6.43 -3.27
CA LYS A 16 -13.97 -6.39 -4.68
C LYS A 16 -14.94 -5.44 -5.39
N GLY A 17 -14.41 -4.44 -6.09
CA GLY A 17 -15.23 -3.51 -6.84
C GLY A 17 -16.04 -2.52 -5.99
N GLY A 18 -15.68 -2.31 -4.73
CA GLY A 18 -16.35 -1.34 -3.88
C GLY A 18 -15.91 0.10 -4.15
N ASN A 19 -16.40 1.03 -3.33
CA ASN A 19 -16.15 2.47 -3.53
C ASN A 19 -14.66 2.83 -3.46
N THR A 20 -13.90 2.18 -2.58
CA THR A 20 -12.46 2.41 -2.52
C THR A 20 -11.80 1.98 -3.83
N SER A 21 -12.24 0.85 -4.39
CA SER A 21 -11.71 0.37 -5.68
C SER A 21 -12.07 1.31 -6.84
N ILE A 22 -13.26 1.92 -6.81
CA ILE A 22 -13.65 2.93 -7.80
C ILE A 22 -12.70 4.13 -7.73
N ALA A 23 -12.41 4.60 -6.53
CA ALA A 23 -11.49 5.72 -6.33
C ALA A 23 -10.07 5.39 -6.81
N THR A 24 -9.56 4.22 -6.45
CA THR A 24 -8.21 3.82 -6.88
C THR A 24 -8.13 3.58 -8.37
N ALA A 25 -9.19 3.07 -8.98
CA ALA A 25 -9.25 2.89 -10.44
C ALA A 25 -9.18 4.23 -11.18
N GLU A 26 -9.85 5.25 -10.65
CA GLU A 26 -9.80 6.59 -11.26
C GLU A 26 -8.40 7.19 -11.15
N ILE A 27 -7.75 7.02 -10.01
CA ILE A 27 -6.36 7.46 -9.83
C ILE A 27 -5.44 6.73 -10.82
N ALA A 28 -5.59 5.42 -10.92
CA ALA A 28 -4.78 4.62 -11.83
C ALA A 28 -4.96 5.07 -13.28
N LYS A 29 -6.19 5.37 -13.68
CA LYS A 29 -6.51 5.85 -15.02
C LYS A 29 -5.75 7.14 -15.32
N ILE A 30 -5.81 8.12 -14.42
CA ILE A 30 -5.14 9.41 -14.61
C ILE A 30 -3.63 9.22 -14.68
N LEU A 31 -3.06 8.39 -13.80
CA LEU A 31 -1.62 8.13 -13.82
C LEU A 31 -1.19 7.48 -15.13
N GLN A 32 -1.98 6.53 -15.63
CA GLN A 32 -1.68 5.86 -16.90
C GLN A 32 -1.79 6.80 -18.08
N GLU A 33 -2.75 7.73 -18.06
CA GLU A 33 -2.85 8.77 -19.09
C GLU A 33 -1.60 9.66 -19.13
N GLU A 34 -0.96 9.85 -17.99
CA GLU A 34 0.31 10.59 -17.87
C GLU A 34 1.53 9.71 -18.09
N GLN A 35 1.34 8.50 -18.59
CA GLN A 35 2.40 7.53 -18.88
C GLN A 35 3.20 7.11 -17.66
N ILE A 36 2.53 7.05 -16.51
CA ILE A 36 3.09 6.54 -15.27
C ILE A 36 2.66 5.08 -15.12
N GLU A 37 3.61 4.21 -14.85
CA GLU A 37 3.31 2.80 -14.60
C GLU A 37 2.63 2.66 -13.23
N VAL A 38 1.52 1.93 -13.18
CA VAL A 38 0.75 1.72 -11.96
C VAL A 38 0.80 0.26 -11.57
N ILE A 39 1.14 0.00 -10.32
CA ILE A 39 1.08 -1.33 -9.73
C ILE A 39 -0.03 -1.30 -8.69
N ASN A 40 -1.08 -2.07 -8.92
CA ASN A 40 -2.23 -2.15 -8.01
C ASN A 40 -2.09 -3.35 -7.10
N TYR A 41 -2.30 -3.13 -5.81
CA TYR A 41 -2.39 -4.20 -4.84
C TYR A 41 -3.63 -3.96 -3.97
N GLN A 42 -4.50 -4.95 -3.90
CA GLN A 42 -5.67 -4.91 -3.02
C GLN A 42 -5.53 -6.02 -1.97
N ILE A 43 -5.72 -5.67 -0.70
CA ILE A 43 -5.65 -6.63 0.39
C ILE A 43 -6.77 -7.67 0.24
N GLY A 44 -7.98 -7.21 -0.06
CA GLY A 44 -9.13 -8.10 -0.16
C GLY A 44 -9.43 -8.75 1.19
N VAL A 45 -9.73 -10.04 1.14
CA VAL A 45 -10.09 -10.82 2.34
C VAL A 45 -8.90 -11.57 2.94
N LYS A 46 -7.69 -11.24 2.55
CA LYS A 46 -6.49 -11.90 3.08
C LYS A 46 -6.29 -11.56 4.55
N ASP A 47 -5.79 -12.55 5.29
CA ASP A 47 -5.38 -12.34 6.68
C ASP A 47 -4.01 -11.67 6.70
N ILE A 48 -3.99 -10.42 7.11
CA ILE A 48 -2.74 -9.67 7.28
C ILE A 48 -2.51 -9.53 8.78
N ARG A 49 -1.54 -10.26 9.28
CA ARG A 49 -1.21 -10.16 10.71
C ARG A 49 -0.39 -8.92 10.99
N GLY A 50 -0.52 -8.41 12.21
CA GLY A 50 0.22 -7.26 12.66
C GLY A 50 1.69 -7.56 12.95
N CYS A 51 2.46 -6.51 13.15
CA CYS A 51 3.85 -6.62 13.57
C CYS A 51 3.93 -7.13 15.00
N THR A 52 4.79 -8.12 15.25
CA THR A 52 5.00 -8.68 16.59
C THR A 52 6.23 -8.12 17.28
N ALA A 53 6.91 -7.14 16.65
CA ALA A 53 8.12 -6.51 17.19
C ALA A 53 9.24 -7.51 17.50
N CYS A 54 9.35 -8.56 16.69
CA CYS A 54 10.37 -9.59 16.87
C CYS A 54 11.76 -9.14 16.44
N ASN A 55 11.86 -8.03 15.70
CA ASN A 55 13.11 -7.45 15.21
C ASN A 55 13.92 -8.33 14.25
N TYR A 56 13.33 -9.39 13.73
CA TYR A 56 13.97 -10.23 12.72
C TYR A 56 14.43 -9.39 11.50
N CYS A 57 13.63 -8.40 11.10
CA CYS A 57 13.91 -7.56 9.94
C CYS A 57 15.17 -6.70 10.12
N ARG A 58 15.58 -6.42 11.34
CA ARG A 58 16.76 -5.60 11.58
C ARG A 58 18.05 -6.29 11.13
N LEU A 59 18.08 -7.62 11.20
CA LEU A 59 19.24 -8.41 10.77
C LEU A 59 19.05 -8.99 9.37
N ASN A 60 17.83 -9.15 8.91
CA ASN A 60 17.54 -9.89 7.69
C ASN A 60 16.94 -9.03 6.57
N ASN A 61 16.68 -7.76 6.83
CA ASN A 61 16.14 -6.79 5.88
C ASN A 61 14.82 -7.22 5.23
N GLN A 62 14.04 -8.04 5.94
CA GLN A 62 12.71 -8.44 5.52
C GLN A 62 11.93 -8.93 6.72
N CYS A 63 10.60 -8.89 6.62
CA CYS A 63 9.72 -9.40 7.69
C CYS A 63 9.91 -10.91 7.84
N VAL A 64 9.82 -11.40 9.09
CA VAL A 64 9.92 -12.84 9.37
C VAL A 64 8.77 -13.63 8.74
N PHE A 65 7.60 -12.99 8.59
CA PHE A 65 6.44 -13.65 8.00
C PHE A 65 6.53 -13.57 6.48
N ASP A 66 6.49 -14.74 5.84
CA ASP A 66 6.59 -14.85 4.39
C ASP A 66 5.19 -14.73 3.77
N ASP A 67 4.78 -13.51 3.55
CA ASP A 67 3.48 -13.19 2.93
C ASP A 67 3.64 -12.00 1.99
N ASP A 68 2.52 -11.37 1.61
CA ASP A 68 2.53 -10.28 0.64
C ASP A 68 3.39 -9.09 1.06
N VAL A 69 3.65 -8.90 2.36
CA VAL A 69 4.49 -7.79 2.81
C VAL A 69 5.90 -7.88 2.24
N ARG A 70 6.47 -9.08 2.15
CA ARG A 70 7.79 -9.25 1.53
C ARG A 70 7.81 -8.85 0.06
N LYS A 71 6.76 -9.23 -0.67
CA LYS A 71 6.63 -8.85 -2.09
C LYS A 71 6.48 -7.35 -2.24
N LEU A 72 5.64 -6.76 -1.42
CA LEU A 72 5.40 -5.32 -1.45
C LEU A 72 6.64 -4.52 -1.06
N ALA A 73 7.45 -5.04 -0.16
CA ALA A 73 8.70 -4.37 0.23
C ALA A 73 9.62 -4.18 -0.99
N THR A 74 9.75 -5.19 -1.84
CA THR A 74 10.55 -5.11 -3.06
C THR A 74 9.96 -4.10 -4.05
N ILE A 75 8.64 -4.11 -4.21
CA ILE A 75 7.95 -3.18 -5.09
C ILE A 75 8.09 -1.75 -4.56
N PHE A 76 7.93 -1.58 -3.25
CA PHE A 76 8.01 -0.27 -2.59
C PHE A 76 9.38 0.38 -2.81
N GLU A 77 10.44 -0.41 -2.75
CA GLU A 77 11.78 0.10 -3.01
C GLU A 77 11.92 0.67 -4.43
N ASP A 78 11.26 0.04 -5.39
CA ASP A 78 11.41 0.35 -6.82
C ASP A 78 10.49 1.47 -7.32
N VAL A 79 9.44 1.84 -6.57
CA VAL A 79 8.48 2.84 -7.04
C VAL A 79 8.86 4.25 -6.63
N ASP A 80 8.34 5.23 -7.36
CA ASP A 80 8.56 6.65 -7.11
C ASP A 80 7.48 7.25 -6.22
N GLY A 81 6.34 6.59 -6.11
CA GLY A 81 5.23 7.05 -5.29
C GLY A 81 4.37 5.93 -4.79
N VAL A 82 3.63 6.19 -3.72
CA VAL A 82 2.72 5.24 -3.11
C VAL A 82 1.40 5.95 -2.81
N VAL A 83 0.30 5.34 -3.21
CA VAL A 83 -1.05 5.77 -2.86
C VAL A 83 -1.64 4.75 -1.89
N LEU A 84 -2.11 5.21 -0.75
CA LEU A 84 -2.74 4.36 0.26
C LEU A 84 -4.22 4.68 0.29
N ALA A 85 -5.07 3.68 0.06
CA ALA A 85 -6.51 3.87 0.03
C ALA A 85 -7.19 2.96 1.05
N SER A 86 -8.11 3.51 1.80
CA SER A 86 -8.80 2.78 2.86
C SER A 86 -10.26 3.17 2.95
N PRO A 87 -11.16 2.20 3.16
CA PRO A 87 -12.47 2.54 3.70
C PRO A 87 -12.31 3.01 5.14
N VAL A 88 -13.19 3.92 5.56
CA VAL A 88 -13.25 4.34 6.96
C VAL A 88 -14.26 3.45 7.67
N TYR A 89 -13.80 2.69 8.66
CA TYR A 89 -14.69 1.85 9.43
C TYR A 89 -15.07 2.56 10.74
N TYR A 90 -14.24 2.50 11.72
CA TYR A 90 -14.54 3.17 12.98
C TYR A 90 -13.58 4.36 13.14
N ALA A 91 -13.90 5.44 12.45
CA ALA A 91 -13.13 6.70 12.47
C ALA A 91 -11.64 6.54 12.14
N SER A 92 -11.26 5.49 11.41
CA SER A 92 -9.86 5.20 11.11
C SER A 92 -9.75 4.35 9.86
N ALA A 93 -8.52 4.19 9.39
CA ALA A 93 -8.23 3.24 8.32
C ALA A 93 -8.55 1.83 8.79
N ASN A 94 -8.89 0.94 7.85
CA ASN A 94 -9.23 -0.43 8.22
C ASN A 94 -8.00 -1.17 8.77
N GLY A 95 -8.26 -2.13 9.67
CA GLY A 95 -7.21 -2.80 10.43
C GLY A 95 -6.21 -3.56 9.56
N SER A 96 -6.67 -4.19 8.49
CA SER A 96 -5.77 -4.94 7.59
C SER A 96 -4.74 -4.03 6.94
N LEU A 97 -5.15 -2.84 6.51
CA LEU A 97 -4.22 -1.88 5.92
C LEU A 97 -3.18 -1.43 6.93
N ILE A 98 -3.60 -1.08 8.13
CA ILE A 98 -2.67 -0.64 9.17
C ILE A 98 -1.69 -1.75 9.53
N SER A 99 -2.16 -2.98 9.68
CA SER A 99 -1.29 -4.13 9.94
C SER A 99 -0.25 -4.31 8.84
N LEU A 100 -0.67 -4.19 7.60
CA LEU A 100 0.23 -4.29 6.46
C LEU A 100 1.26 -3.17 6.47
N LEU A 101 0.83 -1.93 6.69
CA LEU A 101 1.72 -0.78 6.67
C LEU A 101 2.73 -0.80 7.82
N ASP A 102 2.31 -1.21 9.02
CA ASP A 102 3.22 -1.35 10.14
C ASP A 102 4.38 -2.27 9.79
N ARG A 103 4.08 -3.41 9.20
CA ARG A 103 5.10 -4.37 8.81
C ARG A 103 5.91 -3.92 7.60
N LEU A 104 5.25 -3.31 6.63
CA LEU A 104 5.92 -2.84 5.42
C LEU A 104 6.95 -1.76 5.74
N PHE A 105 6.56 -0.77 6.53
CA PHE A 105 7.47 0.33 6.87
C PHE A 105 8.54 -0.09 7.88
N TYR A 106 8.18 -0.89 8.87
CA TYR A 106 9.15 -1.31 9.88
C TYR A 106 10.20 -2.28 9.33
N SER A 107 9.83 -3.11 8.36
CA SER A 107 10.73 -4.12 7.81
C SER A 107 11.62 -3.60 6.67
N THR A 108 11.39 -2.39 6.17
CA THR A 108 12.17 -1.85 5.06
C THR A 108 13.16 -0.80 5.56
N THR A 109 14.42 -0.93 5.10
CA THR A 109 15.52 -0.09 5.56
C THR A 109 16.09 0.82 4.47
N PHE A 110 15.57 0.72 3.25
CA PHE A 110 16.02 1.57 2.14
C PHE A 110 15.61 3.04 2.37
N ASP A 111 16.30 3.95 1.70
CA ASP A 111 16.00 5.37 1.76
C ASP A 111 14.67 5.64 1.04
N LYS A 112 13.72 6.21 1.77
CA LYS A 112 12.38 6.52 1.26
C LYS A 112 12.23 7.99 0.88
N SER A 113 13.30 8.78 1.04
CA SER A 113 13.23 10.19 0.73
C SER A 113 12.91 10.41 -0.75
N MET A 114 12.18 11.47 -1.04
CA MET A 114 11.73 11.84 -2.38
C MET A 114 10.68 10.92 -3.01
N LYS A 115 10.22 9.89 -2.31
CA LYS A 115 9.05 9.15 -2.76
C LYS A 115 7.79 9.97 -2.43
N VAL A 116 6.92 10.11 -3.43
CA VAL A 116 5.67 10.86 -3.28
C VAL A 116 4.63 9.98 -2.59
N GLY A 117 3.92 10.56 -1.63
CA GLY A 117 2.86 9.85 -0.94
C GLY A 117 1.52 10.55 -1.09
N ALA A 118 0.46 9.75 -1.20
CA ALA A 118 -0.91 10.25 -1.20
C ALA A 118 -1.81 9.23 -0.49
N SER A 119 -2.90 9.71 0.07
CA SER A 119 -3.85 8.84 0.73
C SER A 119 -5.28 9.17 0.31
N VAL A 120 -6.13 8.14 0.32
CA VAL A 120 -7.55 8.25 -0.01
C VAL A 120 -8.34 7.59 1.11
N ALA A 121 -9.26 8.33 1.69
CA ALA A 121 -10.16 7.81 2.70
C ALA A 121 -11.58 7.84 2.13
N VAL A 122 -12.27 6.71 2.17
CA VAL A 122 -13.62 6.58 1.63
C VAL A 122 -14.57 6.32 2.79
N ALA A 123 -15.42 7.30 3.09
CA ALA A 123 -16.38 7.22 4.18
C ALA A 123 -17.80 7.35 3.64
N ARG A 124 -18.73 6.78 4.38
CA ARG A 124 -20.16 6.86 4.01
C ARG A 124 -20.69 8.29 4.22
N ARG A 125 -20.20 8.96 5.27
CA ARG A 125 -20.53 10.35 5.63
C ARG A 125 -19.23 11.06 5.94
N GLY A 126 -19.23 11.95 6.93
CA GLY A 126 -17.99 12.37 7.56
C GLY A 126 -17.38 11.19 8.32
N GLY A 127 -16.11 11.04 8.31
CA GLY A 127 -15.48 9.89 8.96
C GLY A 127 -14.36 10.27 9.89
#